data_af1963cdd945aff302810274c020a7bd
#
_entry.id   af1963cdd945aff302810274c020a7bd
#
_cell.length_a   1.000
_cell.length_b   1.000
_cell.length_c   1.000
_cell.angle_alpha   90.00
_cell.angle_beta   90.00
_cell.angle_gamma   90.00
#
_symmetry.space_group_name_H-M   'P 1'
#
loop_
_entity.id
_entity.type
_entity.pdbx_description
1 polymer ?
#
loop_
_entity_poly.entity_id
_entity_poly.type
_entity_poly.pdbx_seq_one_letter_code
_entity_poly.pdbx_strand_id
1 'polypeptide(L)'
;MKIASRSFPVVIVLVASLLVPTRADAQDVKEKSFAAPNKVQIKVRMEGPYTADVPLQIVCYFKYTPEGAKRMTGAPVELDKELGGVIAALRQRGEFVGDELETVCIVPPKGSIKAKALLLIGLGPEEGLSLNVLERVGRVGLREAARLGANRAAFAPLIRDQGNSKLSTGDVEVAVVKAMLLAYDTEKRLQKEGLAQPFTLDEWIVEAGPNFFDETTAAVQKALEQASASLKNRGSEPYRQAK
;
A
#
# COMPACT_ATOMS: atom_id res chain seq x y z
N MET A 1 64.93 64.84 10.00
CA MET A 1 64.00 64.31 10.97
C MET A 1 63.02 63.49 10.13
N LYS A 2 63.22 62.12 10.02
CA LYS A 2 62.37 61.19 9.17
C LYS A 2 61.34 60.56 10.09
N ILE A 3 60.05 60.76 9.81
CA ILE A 3 58.96 60.16 10.50
C ILE A 3 58.62 58.89 9.73
N ALA A 4 58.77 57.74 10.37
CA ALA A 4 58.42 56.46 9.80
C ALA A 4 56.90 56.13 10.02
N SER A 5 56.17 56.02 8.96
CA SER A 5 54.79 55.58 8.94
C SER A 5 54.72 54.00 9.09
N ARG A 6 54.14 53.58 10.17
CA ARG A 6 53.82 52.13 10.37
C ARG A 6 52.39 51.82 9.89
N SER A 7 52.29 51.08 8.79
CA SER A 7 51.02 50.51 8.29
C SER A 7 50.71 49.23 9.06
N PHE A 8 49.55 49.17 9.71
CA PHE A 8 48.98 47.92 10.27
C PHE A 8 48.14 47.20 9.22
N PRO A 9 48.28 45.90 9.03
CA PRO A 9 47.40 45.17 8.15
C PRO A 9 46.08 44.88 8.87
N VAL A 10 44.97 45.25 8.24
CA VAL A 10 43.61 44.90 8.65
C VAL A 10 43.34 43.45 8.18
N VAL A 11 43.22 42.53 9.13
CA VAL A 11 42.82 41.15 8.85
C VAL A 11 41.28 41.13 8.83
N ILE A 12 40.71 40.96 7.65
CA ILE A 12 39.26 40.72 7.46
C ILE A 12 39.03 39.22 7.67
N VAL A 13 38.40 38.85 8.79
CA VAL A 13 37.92 37.48 9.05
C VAL A 13 36.56 37.33 8.36
N LEU A 14 36.55 36.63 7.27
CA LEU A 14 35.31 36.23 6.58
C LEU A 14 34.67 35.06 7.34
N VAL A 15 33.62 35.34 8.11
CA VAL A 15 32.78 34.29 8.74
C VAL A 15 31.86 33.75 7.67
N ALA A 16 32.20 32.59 7.10
CA ALA A 16 31.33 31.82 6.22
C ALA A 16 30.23 31.16 7.08
N SER A 17 29.03 31.74 7.09
CA SER A 17 27.84 31.12 7.68
C SER A 17 27.46 29.88 6.83
N LEU A 18 27.79 28.70 7.33
CA LEU A 18 27.28 27.42 6.81
C LEU A 18 25.76 27.39 7.07
N LEU A 19 24.97 27.70 6.04
CA LEU A 19 23.54 27.36 5.99
C LEU A 19 23.43 25.84 5.95
N VAL A 20 23.22 25.22 7.11
CA VAL A 20 22.78 23.83 7.22
C VAL A 20 21.35 23.79 6.68
N PRO A 21 21.05 23.06 5.59
CA PRO A 21 19.68 22.93 5.17
C PRO A 21 18.91 22.18 6.27
N THR A 22 17.97 22.86 6.89
CA THR A 22 16.98 22.23 7.76
C THR A 22 16.27 21.18 6.93
N ARG A 23 16.45 19.89 7.27
CA ARG A 23 15.60 18.83 6.78
C ARG A 23 14.16 19.26 7.10
N ALA A 24 13.35 19.38 6.04
CA ALA A 24 11.91 19.51 6.20
C ALA A 24 11.46 18.39 7.13
N ASP A 25 10.81 18.73 8.23
CA ASP A 25 10.22 17.78 9.17
C ASP A 25 9.35 16.82 8.38
N ALA A 26 9.77 15.56 8.29
CA ALA A 26 8.87 14.49 7.92
C ALA A 26 7.82 14.48 9.02
N GLN A 27 6.59 14.92 8.72
CA GLN A 27 5.47 14.76 9.64
C GLN A 27 5.45 13.32 10.09
N ASP A 28 5.59 13.08 11.40
CA ASP A 28 5.50 11.73 11.98
C ASP A 28 4.13 11.14 11.65
N VAL A 29 4.10 10.23 10.68
CA VAL A 29 2.88 9.52 10.29
C VAL A 29 2.49 8.62 11.45
N LYS A 30 1.28 8.78 12.00
CA LYS A 30 0.77 7.89 13.04
C LYS A 30 0.79 6.45 12.51
N GLU A 31 1.53 5.57 13.18
CA GLU A 31 1.74 4.18 12.76
C GLU A 31 1.55 3.23 13.94
N LYS A 32 1.03 2.04 13.64
CA LYS A 32 1.00 0.89 14.54
C LYS A 32 1.51 -0.34 13.80
N SER A 33 2.50 -1.03 14.38
CA SER A 33 3.15 -2.20 13.78
C SER A 33 2.81 -3.48 14.52
N PHE A 34 2.69 -4.59 13.78
CA PHE A 34 2.39 -5.92 14.26
C PHE A 34 3.29 -6.95 13.58
N ALA A 35 3.85 -7.87 14.35
CA ALA A 35 4.53 -9.04 13.80
C ALA A 35 3.51 -10.09 13.35
N ALA A 36 3.67 -10.60 12.13
CA ALA A 36 2.80 -11.61 11.53
C ALA A 36 3.55 -12.92 11.24
N PRO A 37 2.83 -14.03 10.94
CA PRO A 37 3.44 -15.27 10.48
C PRO A 37 4.37 -15.06 9.28
N ASN A 38 5.35 -15.95 9.14
CA ASN A 38 6.38 -15.87 8.08
C ASN A 38 7.23 -14.57 8.10
N LYS A 39 7.35 -13.94 9.29
CA LYS A 39 8.16 -12.74 9.56
C LYS A 39 7.71 -11.46 8.84
N VAL A 40 6.48 -11.40 8.36
CA VAL A 40 5.91 -10.17 7.77
C VAL A 40 5.64 -9.16 8.88
N GLN A 41 5.92 -7.89 8.63
CA GLN A 41 5.45 -6.77 9.43
C GLN A 41 4.15 -6.23 8.83
N ILE A 42 3.06 -6.25 9.58
CA ILE A 42 1.83 -5.56 9.19
C ILE A 42 1.82 -4.20 9.88
N LYS A 43 1.68 -3.15 9.09
CA LYS A 43 1.64 -1.79 9.61
C LYS A 43 0.30 -1.14 9.28
N VAL A 44 -0.31 -0.49 10.26
CA VAL A 44 -1.43 0.43 10.02
C VAL A 44 -0.84 1.82 10.02
N ARG A 45 -1.04 2.59 8.93
CA ARG A 45 -0.49 3.93 8.79
C ARG A 45 -1.58 4.94 8.44
N MET A 46 -1.51 6.10 9.10
CA MET A 46 -2.41 7.21 8.80
C MET A 46 -1.86 8.00 7.61
N GLU A 47 -2.00 7.40 6.43
CA GLU A 47 -1.57 8.02 5.16
C GLU A 47 -2.54 7.64 4.04
N GLY A 48 -2.40 8.28 2.88
CA GLY A 48 -3.19 7.99 1.70
C GLY A 48 -2.34 7.36 0.59
N PRO A 49 -2.98 6.74 -0.43
CA PRO A 49 -2.31 5.95 -1.47
C PRO A 49 -1.40 6.78 -2.40
N TYR A 50 -1.41 8.09 -2.29
CA TYR A 50 -0.53 8.98 -3.05
C TYR A 50 0.73 9.40 -2.28
N THR A 51 0.84 9.07 -0.97
CA THR A 51 1.97 9.46 -0.12
C THR A 51 2.85 8.30 0.33
N ALA A 52 2.38 7.06 0.23
CA ALA A 52 3.12 5.89 0.65
C ALA A 52 4.37 5.65 -0.21
N ASP A 53 5.55 5.62 0.43
CA ASP A 53 6.83 5.33 -0.23
C ASP A 53 7.09 3.82 -0.20
N VAL A 54 6.54 3.14 -1.18
CA VAL A 54 6.58 1.68 -1.30
C VAL A 54 6.89 1.23 -2.74
N PRO A 55 7.44 0.03 -2.94
CA PRO A 55 7.55 -0.56 -4.28
C PRO A 55 6.19 -0.75 -4.97
N LEU A 56 5.13 -1.09 -4.22
CA LEU A 56 3.80 -1.35 -4.76
C LEU A 56 2.70 -0.71 -3.90
N GLN A 57 1.92 0.19 -4.50
CA GLN A 57 0.65 0.65 -3.96
C GLN A 57 -0.48 -0.17 -4.59
N ILE A 58 -1.43 -0.63 -3.77
CA ILE A 58 -2.60 -1.39 -4.21
C ILE A 58 -3.85 -0.62 -3.84
N VAL A 59 -4.74 -0.42 -4.80
CA VAL A 59 -6.03 0.25 -4.62
C VAL A 59 -7.14 -0.50 -5.32
N CYS A 60 -8.38 -0.36 -4.84
CA CYS A 60 -9.53 -1.07 -5.38
C CYS A 60 -10.58 -0.10 -5.95
N TYR A 61 -11.21 -0.52 -7.04
CA TYR A 61 -12.29 0.24 -7.68
C TYR A 61 -13.49 -0.65 -8.00
N PHE A 62 -14.69 -0.16 -7.73
CA PHE A 62 -15.91 -0.79 -8.23
C PHE A 62 -15.99 -0.73 -9.75
N LYS A 63 -16.82 -1.59 -10.34
CA LYS A 63 -17.14 -1.52 -11.76
C LYS A 63 -17.54 -0.11 -12.15
N TYR A 64 -16.97 0.37 -13.26
CA TYR A 64 -17.18 1.74 -13.71
C TYR A 64 -18.65 1.99 -14.11
N THR A 65 -19.21 3.03 -13.53
CA THR A 65 -20.43 3.68 -14.00
C THR A 65 -20.21 5.21 -13.94
N PRO A 66 -20.82 6.00 -14.84
CA PRO A 66 -20.70 7.46 -14.79
C PRO A 66 -21.20 8.05 -13.46
N GLU A 67 -22.25 7.46 -12.87
CA GLU A 67 -22.82 7.85 -11.60
C GLU A 67 -21.88 7.51 -10.43
N GLY A 68 -21.29 6.31 -10.45
CA GLY A 68 -20.29 5.89 -9.46
C GLY A 68 -19.06 6.80 -9.49
N ALA A 69 -18.58 7.16 -10.68
CA ALA A 69 -17.46 8.07 -10.83
C ALA A 69 -17.73 9.47 -10.24
N LYS A 70 -18.95 9.99 -10.39
CA LYS A 70 -19.37 11.27 -9.80
C LYS A 70 -19.52 11.26 -8.29
N ARG A 71 -19.76 10.09 -7.69
CA ARG A 71 -19.90 9.94 -6.21
C ARG A 71 -18.57 9.80 -5.50
N MET A 72 -17.48 9.50 -6.22
CA MET A 72 -16.16 9.36 -5.61
C MET A 72 -15.71 10.65 -4.95
N THR A 73 -15.12 10.53 -3.76
CA THR A 73 -14.56 11.62 -2.96
C THR A 73 -13.22 11.19 -2.36
N GLY A 74 -12.51 12.09 -1.72
CA GLY A 74 -11.32 11.74 -0.94
C GLY A 74 -10.19 11.09 -1.73
N ALA A 75 -9.62 10.02 -1.18
CA ALA A 75 -8.38 9.43 -1.66
C ALA A 75 -8.35 8.98 -3.12
N PRO A 76 -9.38 8.36 -3.72
CA PRO A 76 -9.34 7.99 -5.14
C PRO A 76 -9.34 9.21 -6.08
N VAL A 77 -9.97 10.32 -5.68
CA VAL A 77 -9.98 11.56 -6.46
C VAL A 77 -8.61 12.24 -6.41
N GLU A 78 -8.02 12.35 -5.22
CA GLU A 78 -6.69 12.94 -5.07
C GLU A 78 -5.62 12.08 -5.74
N LEU A 79 -5.70 10.74 -5.62
CA LEU A 79 -4.78 9.84 -6.30
C LEU A 79 -4.82 10.02 -7.82
N ASP A 80 -6.02 10.08 -8.42
CA ASP A 80 -6.15 10.27 -9.86
C ASP A 80 -5.65 11.65 -10.31
N LYS A 81 -5.88 12.69 -9.52
CA LYS A 81 -5.37 14.05 -9.74
C LYS A 81 -3.84 14.08 -9.73
N GLU A 82 -3.18 13.46 -8.74
CA GLU A 82 -1.72 13.34 -8.68
C GLU A 82 -1.15 12.59 -9.90
N LEU A 83 -1.92 11.65 -10.46
CA LEU A 83 -1.57 10.90 -11.67
C LEU A 83 -1.95 11.63 -12.98
N GLY A 84 -2.48 12.85 -12.91
CA GLY A 84 -2.91 13.61 -14.09
C GLY A 84 -4.12 13.04 -14.80
N GLY A 85 -5.04 12.35 -14.10
CA GLY A 85 -6.29 11.80 -14.64
C GLY A 85 -6.16 10.45 -15.34
N VAL A 86 -5.07 9.73 -15.12
CA VAL A 86 -4.79 8.43 -15.79
C VAL A 86 -5.83 7.37 -15.44
N ILE A 87 -6.23 7.27 -14.16
CA ILE A 87 -7.21 6.26 -13.73
C ILE A 87 -8.58 6.54 -14.34
N ALA A 88 -9.03 7.80 -14.30
CA ALA A 88 -10.28 8.20 -14.94
C ALA A 88 -10.28 7.90 -16.43
N ALA A 89 -9.17 8.20 -17.14
CA ALA A 89 -9.04 7.93 -18.57
C ALA A 89 -9.12 6.43 -18.88
N LEU A 90 -8.40 5.57 -18.15
CA LEU A 90 -8.47 4.11 -18.31
C LEU A 90 -9.89 3.58 -18.11
N ARG A 91 -10.58 4.07 -17.08
CA ARG A 91 -11.95 3.67 -16.76
C ARG A 91 -12.97 4.12 -17.83
N GLN A 92 -12.88 5.37 -18.28
CA GLN A 92 -13.76 5.91 -19.33
C GLN A 92 -13.58 5.23 -20.68
N ARG A 93 -12.36 4.79 -21.00
CA ARG A 93 -12.04 4.07 -22.24
C ARG A 93 -12.36 2.57 -22.18
N GLY A 94 -12.74 2.05 -21.02
CA GLY A 94 -12.97 0.62 -20.81
C GLY A 94 -11.67 -0.22 -20.83
N GLU A 95 -10.52 0.40 -20.60
CA GLU A 95 -9.21 -0.27 -20.49
C GLU A 95 -8.97 -0.83 -19.06
N PHE A 96 -9.69 -0.29 -18.09
CA PHE A 96 -9.88 -0.84 -16.74
C PHE A 96 -11.32 -0.57 -16.33
N VAL A 97 -12.18 -1.55 -16.49
CA VAL A 97 -13.61 -1.39 -16.16
C VAL A 97 -13.92 -1.64 -14.69
N GLY A 98 -13.02 -2.26 -13.93
CA GLY A 98 -13.22 -2.62 -12.53
C GLY A 98 -14.06 -3.86 -12.34
N ASP A 99 -14.08 -4.79 -13.31
CA ASP A 99 -14.67 -6.12 -13.16
C ASP A 99 -14.01 -6.86 -11.99
N GLU A 100 -14.73 -7.81 -11.38
CA GLU A 100 -14.25 -8.50 -10.20
C GLU A 100 -12.89 -9.18 -10.44
N LEU A 101 -11.88 -8.75 -9.65
CA LEU A 101 -10.48 -9.17 -9.71
C LEU A 101 -9.75 -8.82 -11.03
N GLU A 102 -10.32 -7.97 -11.88
CA GLU A 102 -9.55 -7.36 -12.95
C GLU A 102 -8.36 -6.59 -12.37
N THR A 103 -7.19 -6.70 -12.96
CA THR A 103 -5.98 -6.01 -12.50
C THR A 103 -5.32 -5.22 -13.61
N VAL A 104 -4.91 -4.00 -13.29
CA VAL A 104 -4.04 -3.17 -14.13
C VAL A 104 -2.91 -2.62 -13.25
N CYS A 105 -1.68 -2.83 -13.69
CA CYS A 105 -0.50 -2.28 -13.02
C CYS A 105 0.04 -1.10 -13.81
N ILE A 106 0.16 0.05 -13.16
CA ILE A 106 0.63 1.31 -13.74
C ILE A 106 2.01 1.62 -13.14
N VAL A 107 2.94 2.09 -13.97
CA VAL A 107 4.13 2.79 -13.52
C VAL A 107 3.78 4.27 -13.42
N PRO A 108 3.71 4.85 -12.22
CA PRO A 108 3.30 6.24 -12.05
C PRO A 108 4.26 7.20 -12.77
N PRO A 109 3.77 8.32 -13.35
CA PRO A 109 4.63 9.36 -13.89
C PRO A 109 5.63 9.85 -12.84
N LYS A 110 6.85 10.17 -13.27
CA LYS A 110 7.90 10.66 -12.36
C LYS A 110 7.44 11.92 -11.61
N GLY A 111 7.49 11.84 -10.27
CA GLY A 111 7.13 12.96 -9.40
C GLY A 111 5.64 13.08 -9.09
N SER A 112 4.79 12.15 -9.57
CA SER A 112 3.35 12.15 -9.26
C SER A 112 3.09 11.60 -7.85
N ILE A 113 3.32 10.31 -7.63
CA ILE A 113 3.19 9.66 -6.32
C ILE A 113 4.52 9.03 -5.91
N LYS A 114 4.67 8.65 -4.65
CA LYS A 114 5.92 8.06 -4.14
C LYS A 114 6.04 6.57 -4.46
N ALA A 115 4.93 5.85 -4.62
CA ALA A 115 4.96 4.44 -4.97
C ALA A 115 5.59 4.22 -6.35
N LYS A 116 6.38 3.13 -6.49
CA LYS A 116 7.06 2.81 -7.76
C LYS A 116 6.15 2.13 -8.79
N ALA A 117 5.15 1.41 -8.31
CA ALA A 117 4.09 0.81 -9.11
C ALA A 117 2.76 1.00 -8.39
N LEU A 118 1.68 1.14 -9.16
CA LEU A 118 0.31 1.23 -8.69
C LEU A 118 -0.52 0.10 -9.31
N LEU A 119 -1.05 -0.77 -8.46
CA LEU A 119 -1.94 -1.86 -8.86
C LEU A 119 -3.39 -1.44 -8.62
N LEU A 120 -4.18 -1.41 -9.67
CA LEU A 120 -5.63 -1.27 -9.61
C LEU A 120 -6.25 -2.66 -9.56
N ILE A 121 -7.18 -2.92 -8.62
CA ILE A 121 -7.94 -4.17 -8.54
C ILE A 121 -9.43 -3.85 -8.63
N GLY A 122 -10.14 -4.52 -9.53
CA GLY A 122 -11.58 -4.44 -9.68
C GLY A 122 -12.33 -5.16 -8.56
N LEU A 123 -13.37 -4.52 -8.03
CA LEU A 123 -14.27 -5.08 -7.02
C LEU A 123 -15.54 -5.69 -7.64
N GLY A 124 -15.74 -5.53 -8.95
CA GLY A 124 -16.99 -5.85 -9.61
C GLY A 124 -18.10 -4.84 -9.32
N PRO A 125 -19.37 -5.19 -9.62
CA PRO A 125 -20.53 -4.36 -9.33
C PRO A 125 -20.64 -4.07 -7.83
N GLU A 126 -21.02 -2.82 -7.49
CA GLU A 126 -21.10 -2.36 -6.09
C GLU A 126 -22.06 -3.20 -5.25
N GLU A 127 -23.16 -3.64 -5.85
CA GLU A 127 -24.18 -4.47 -5.20
C GLU A 127 -23.66 -5.85 -4.81
N GLY A 128 -22.67 -6.36 -5.56
CA GLY A 128 -22.02 -7.66 -5.35
C GLY A 128 -20.93 -7.66 -4.26
N LEU A 129 -20.60 -6.49 -3.68
CA LEU A 129 -19.57 -6.39 -2.66
C LEU A 129 -19.85 -7.33 -1.48
N SER A 130 -18.86 -8.16 -1.17
CA SER A 130 -18.91 -9.11 -0.05
C SER A 130 -17.53 -9.35 0.54
N LEU A 131 -17.46 -9.89 1.76
CA LEU A 131 -16.17 -10.25 2.38
C LEU A 131 -15.43 -11.32 1.58
N ASN A 132 -16.13 -12.18 0.85
CA ASN A 132 -15.49 -13.16 -0.04
C ASN A 132 -14.73 -12.50 -1.21
N VAL A 133 -15.30 -11.44 -1.80
CA VAL A 133 -14.58 -10.64 -2.82
C VAL A 133 -13.31 -10.07 -2.22
N LEU A 134 -13.38 -9.50 -1.01
CA LEU A 134 -12.24 -8.87 -0.34
C LEU A 134 -11.16 -9.88 0.08
N GLU A 135 -11.54 -11.09 0.53
CA GLU A 135 -10.58 -12.17 0.74
C GLU A 135 -9.82 -12.51 -0.56
N ARG A 136 -10.50 -12.52 -1.70
CA ARG A 136 -9.87 -12.76 -2.99
C ARG A 136 -8.98 -11.60 -3.43
N VAL A 137 -9.39 -10.35 -3.15
CA VAL A 137 -8.55 -9.16 -3.36
C VAL A 137 -7.24 -9.27 -2.58
N GLY A 138 -7.27 -9.65 -1.31
CA GLY A 138 -6.06 -9.86 -0.51
C GLY A 138 -5.12 -10.90 -1.11
N ARG A 139 -5.66 -12.01 -1.63
CA ARG A 139 -4.87 -13.04 -2.32
C ARG A 139 -4.27 -12.53 -3.64
N VAL A 140 -5.05 -11.79 -4.43
CA VAL A 140 -4.60 -11.20 -5.70
C VAL A 140 -3.51 -10.18 -5.44
N GLY A 141 -3.71 -9.25 -4.50
CA GLY A 141 -2.72 -8.25 -4.14
C GLY A 141 -1.37 -8.85 -3.75
N LEU A 142 -1.37 -9.93 -2.93
CA LEU A 142 -0.14 -10.62 -2.58
C LEU A 142 0.54 -11.26 -3.79
N ARG A 143 -0.22 -11.97 -4.64
CA ARG A 143 0.36 -12.65 -5.80
C ARG A 143 0.95 -11.67 -6.80
N GLU A 144 0.31 -10.52 -7.00
CA GLU A 144 0.86 -9.45 -7.82
C GLU A 144 2.13 -8.85 -7.18
N ALA A 145 2.17 -8.65 -5.86
CA ALA A 145 3.38 -8.25 -5.17
C ALA A 145 4.51 -9.26 -5.38
N ALA A 146 4.22 -10.56 -5.27
CA ALA A 146 5.20 -11.62 -5.54
C ALA A 146 5.66 -11.62 -7.01
N ARG A 147 4.74 -11.49 -7.98
CA ARG A 147 5.05 -11.43 -9.41
C ARG A 147 5.95 -10.24 -9.76
N LEU A 148 5.74 -9.11 -9.10
CA LEU A 148 6.51 -7.87 -9.30
C LEU A 148 7.80 -7.82 -8.46
N GLY A 149 8.03 -8.79 -7.56
CA GLY A 149 9.14 -8.75 -6.61
C GLY A 149 9.06 -7.62 -5.59
N ALA A 150 7.86 -7.12 -5.32
CA ALA A 150 7.61 -6.01 -4.41
C ALA A 150 7.61 -6.50 -2.95
N ASN A 151 8.74 -6.41 -2.28
CA ASN A 151 8.91 -6.86 -0.89
C ASN A 151 8.18 -5.99 0.15
N ARG A 152 7.69 -4.82 -0.22
CA ARG A 152 6.81 -3.96 0.58
C ARG A 152 5.62 -3.52 -0.27
N ALA A 153 4.42 -3.59 0.29
CA ALA A 153 3.20 -3.14 -0.38
C ALA A 153 2.33 -2.33 0.57
N ALA A 154 1.67 -1.29 0.05
CA ALA A 154 0.63 -0.55 0.74
C ALA A 154 -0.73 -0.84 0.11
N PHE A 155 -1.76 -0.90 0.92
CA PHE A 155 -3.11 -1.26 0.52
C PHE A 155 -4.13 -0.25 1.04
N ALA A 156 -4.95 0.29 0.12
CA ALA A 156 -6.10 1.11 0.40
C ALA A 156 -7.32 0.58 -0.37
N PRO A 157 -8.35 0.07 0.29
CA PRO A 157 -9.54 -0.48 -0.38
C PRO A 157 -10.40 0.56 -1.09
N LEU A 158 -10.34 1.82 -0.67
CA LEU A 158 -11.06 2.98 -1.23
C LEU A 158 -12.60 2.83 -1.29
N ILE A 159 -13.17 1.86 -0.58
CA ILE A 159 -14.60 1.50 -0.69
C ILE A 159 -15.48 2.63 -0.18
N ARG A 160 -15.12 3.22 0.97
CA ARG A 160 -15.87 4.34 1.58
C ARG A 160 -15.87 5.58 0.70
N ASP A 161 -14.72 5.91 0.13
CA ASP A 161 -14.54 7.07 -0.73
C ASP A 161 -15.29 6.95 -2.07
N GLN A 162 -15.69 5.72 -2.45
CA GLN A 162 -16.57 5.44 -3.58
C GLN A 162 -18.05 5.42 -3.19
N GLY A 163 -18.38 5.79 -1.94
CA GLY A 163 -19.75 5.95 -1.47
C GLY A 163 -20.41 4.68 -0.93
N ASN A 164 -19.66 3.56 -0.78
CA ASN A 164 -20.20 2.31 -0.25
C ASN A 164 -19.90 2.15 1.25
N SER A 165 -20.97 1.89 2.02
CA SER A 165 -20.92 1.68 3.48
C SER A 165 -21.51 0.34 3.92
N LYS A 166 -21.74 -0.58 2.97
CA LYS A 166 -22.38 -1.89 3.22
C LYS A 166 -21.58 -2.76 4.20
N LEU A 167 -20.25 -2.72 4.12
CA LEU A 167 -19.37 -3.43 5.03
C LEU A 167 -18.66 -2.44 5.96
N SER A 168 -18.39 -2.83 7.21
CA SER A 168 -17.56 -2.02 8.10
C SER A 168 -16.11 -1.97 7.59
N THR A 169 -15.40 -0.91 7.90
CA THR A 169 -13.95 -0.82 7.58
C THR A 169 -13.19 -1.97 8.24
N GLY A 170 -13.52 -2.27 9.49
CA GLY A 170 -12.88 -3.37 10.22
C GLY A 170 -13.07 -4.73 9.55
N ASP A 171 -14.28 -5.08 9.09
CA ASP A 171 -14.52 -6.37 8.44
C ASP A 171 -13.80 -6.47 7.09
N VAL A 172 -13.73 -5.36 6.33
CA VAL A 172 -12.94 -5.27 5.09
C VAL A 172 -11.47 -5.61 5.35
N GLU A 173 -10.86 -4.97 6.34
CA GLU A 173 -9.45 -5.17 6.67
C GLU A 173 -9.18 -6.57 7.22
N VAL A 174 -10.06 -7.12 8.05
CA VAL A 174 -9.96 -8.51 8.52
C VAL A 174 -9.93 -9.47 7.33
N ALA A 175 -10.83 -9.31 6.36
CA ALA A 175 -10.93 -10.19 5.21
C ALA A 175 -9.66 -10.13 4.33
N VAL A 176 -9.22 -8.92 4.00
CA VAL A 176 -8.06 -8.69 3.14
C VAL A 176 -6.77 -9.18 3.79
N VAL A 177 -6.46 -8.74 5.01
CA VAL A 177 -5.20 -9.04 5.69
C VAL A 177 -5.07 -10.54 6.02
N LYS A 178 -6.13 -11.16 6.55
CA LYS A 178 -6.16 -12.60 6.78
C LYS A 178 -5.88 -13.38 5.50
N ALA A 179 -6.58 -13.06 4.42
CA ALA A 179 -6.47 -13.80 3.16
C ALA A 179 -5.10 -13.58 2.48
N MET A 180 -4.54 -12.38 2.59
CA MET A 180 -3.18 -12.06 2.15
C MET A 180 -2.15 -12.92 2.89
N LEU A 181 -2.23 -13.02 4.23
CA LEU A 181 -1.31 -13.84 5.03
C LEU A 181 -1.42 -15.33 4.71
N LEU A 182 -2.63 -15.84 4.48
CA LEU A 182 -2.84 -17.22 4.07
C LEU A 182 -2.29 -17.50 2.67
N ALA A 183 -2.38 -16.53 1.75
CA ALA A 183 -1.78 -16.63 0.43
C ALA A 183 -0.25 -16.59 0.51
N TYR A 184 0.32 -15.72 1.34
CA TYR A 184 1.77 -15.65 1.53
C TYR A 184 2.34 -16.95 2.10
N ASP A 185 1.68 -17.58 3.06
CA ASP A 185 2.05 -18.90 3.56
C ASP A 185 2.06 -19.95 2.42
N THR A 186 1.07 -19.91 1.54
CA THR A 186 1.05 -20.78 0.36
C THR A 186 2.26 -20.53 -0.55
N GLU A 187 2.59 -19.28 -0.84
CA GLU A 187 3.77 -18.91 -1.62
C GLU A 187 5.07 -19.41 -0.97
N LYS A 188 5.21 -19.25 0.35
CA LYS A 188 6.39 -19.75 1.07
C LYS A 188 6.53 -21.27 1.02
N ARG A 189 5.42 -21.99 1.09
CA ARG A 189 5.39 -23.45 0.95
C ARG A 189 5.74 -23.92 -0.46
N LEU A 190 5.19 -23.26 -1.49
CA LEU A 190 5.53 -23.52 -2.89
C LEU A 190 7.03 -23.27 -3.16
N GLN A 191 7.57 -22.18 -2.63
CA GLN A 191 9.01 -21.86 -2.73
C GLN A 191 9.88 -22.94 -2.07
N LYS A 192 9.49 -23.40 -0.88
CA LYS A 192 10.21 -24.47 -0.16
C LYS A 192 10.32 -25.75 -0.99
N GLU A 193 9.32 -26.04 -1.81
CA GLU A 193 9.30 -27.22 -2.69
C GLU A 193 9.82 -26.94 -4.12
N GLY A 194 10.33 -25.73 -4.39
CA GLY A 194 10.83 -25.36 -5.72
C GLY A 194 9.72 -25.20 -6.78
N LEU A 195 8.49 -24.93 -6.33
CA LEU A 195 7.30 -24.78 -7.19
C LEU A 195 6.94 -23.31 -7.46
N ALA A 196 7.61 -22.36 -6.81
CA ALA A 196 7.48 -20.91 -7.03
C ALA A 196 8.84 -20.23 -6.97
N GLN A 197 8.94 -19.05 -7.61
CA GLN A 197 10.14 -18.21 -7.56
C GLN A 197 10.36 -17.67 -6.13
N PRO A 198 11.62 -17.45 -5.72
CA PRO A 198 11.92 -16.83 -4.44
C PRO A 198 11.29 -15.45 -4.31
N PHE A 199 10.54 -15.25 -3.24
CA PHE A 199 9.91 -13.99 -2.89
C PHE A 199 9.86 -13.82 -1.38
N THR A 200 10.10 -12.61 -0.88
CA THR A 200 9.94 -12.25 0.52
C THR A 200 9.11 -10.99 0.63
N LEU A 201 8.03 -11.05 1.39
CA LEU A 201 7.26 -9.89 1.80
C LEU A 201 7.77 -9.44 3.17
N ASP A 202 8.36 -8.26 3.24
CA ASP A 202 8.86 -7.67 4.49
C ASP A 202 7.76 -6.90 5.21
N GLU A 203 7.01 -6.08 4.46
CA GLU A 203 5.96 -5.23 5.00
C GLU A 203 4.69 -5.25 4.16
N TRP A 204 3.55 -5.29 4.85
CA TRP A 204 2.24 -4.97 4.29
C TRP A 204 1.64 -3.82 5.08
N ILE A 205 1.43 -2.69 4.42
CA ILE A 205 0.91 -1.47 5.02
C ILE A 205 -0.58 -1.40 4.72
N VAL A 206 -1.39 -1.24 5.76
CA VAL A 206 -2.83 -0.97 5.67
C VAL A 206 -3.01 0.53 5.91
N GLU A 207 -3.48 1.22 4.90
CA GLU A 207 -3.69 2.67 4.96
C GLU A 207 -5.04 2.98 5.61
N ALA A 208 -5.04 3.90 6.55
CA ALA A 208 -6.24 4.30 7.27
C ALA A 208 -6.34 5.82 7.35
N GLY A 209 -7.50 6.36 7.02
CA GLY A 209 -7.82 7.75 7.31
C GLY A 209 -7.93 8.00 8.83
N PRO A 210 -7.86 9.28 9.28
CA PRO A 210 -7.88 9.62 10.71
C PRO A 210 -9.04 9.03 11.50
N ASN A 211 -10.22 9.00 10.90
CA ASN A 211 -11.45 8.50 11.53
C ASN A 211 -11.52 6.97 11.63
N PHE A 212 -10.66 6.25 10.91
CA PHE A 212 -10.70 4.78 10.81
C PHE A 212 -9.45 4.11 11.38
N PHE A 213 -8.45 4.87 11.82
CA PHE A 213 -7.17 4.34 12.28
C PHE A 213 -7.30 3.32 13.42
N ASP A 214 -8.13 3.61 14.42
CA ASP A 214 -8.28 2.75 15.58
C ASP A 214 -9.10 1.50 15.24
N GLU A 215 -10.16 1.63 14.42
CA GLU A 215 -10.94 0.49 13.89
C GLU A 215 -10.05 -0.43 13.04
N THR A 216 -9.27 0.14 12.11
CA THR A 216 -8.32 -0.61 11.27
C THR A 216 -7.25 -1.31 12.12
N THR A 217 -6.74 -0.65 13.16
CA THR A 217 -5.76 -1.23 14.07
C THR A 217 -6.31 -2.47 14.79
N ALA A 218 -7.52 -2.38 15.33
CA ALA A 218 -8.20 -3.51 15.96
C ALA A 218 -8.51 -4.64 14.97
N ALA A 219 -8.90 -4.28 13.75
CA ALA A 219 -9.18 -5.23 12.68
C ALA A 219 -7.93 -6.00 12.24
N VAL A 220 -6.79 -5.34 12.09
CA VAL A 220 -5.51 -5.99 11.79
C VAL A 220 -5.13 -6.99 12.88
N GLN A 221 -5.26 -6.64 14.15
CA GLN A 221 -5.00 -7.57 15.24
C GLN A 221 -5.89 -8.82 15.16
N LYS A 222 -7.20 -8.63 14.93
CA LYS A 222 -8.16 -9.74 14.72
C LYS A 222 -7.80 -10.61 13.51
N ALA A 223 -7.37 -9.98 12.40
CA ALA A 223 -6.93 -10.69 11.21
C ALA A 223 -5.73 -11.59 11.48
N LEU A 224 -4.75 -11.10 12.25
CA LEU A 224 -3.55 -11.84 12.66
C LEU A 224 -3.89 -13.06 13.51
N GLU A 225 -4.80 -12.90 14.48
CA GLU A 225 -5.28 -14.01 15.32
C GLU A 225 -5.96 -15.09 14.47
N GLN A 226 -6.87 -14.71 13.58
CA GLN A 226 -7.56 -15.62 12.67
C GLN A 226 -6.63 -16.30 11.67
N ALA A 227 -5.69 -15.56 11.09
CA ALA A 227 -4.69 -16.12 10.18
C ALA A 227 -3.82 -17.14 10.91
N SER A 228 -3.31 -16.80 12.08
CA SER A 228 -2.47 -17.69 12.90
C SER A 228 -3.19 -18.98 13.28
N ALA A 229 -4.46 -18.90 13.67
CA ALA A 229 -5.29 -20.07 13.95
C ALA A 229 -5.49 -20.94 12.70
N SER A 230 -5.78 -20.31 11.55
CA SER A 230 -5.95 -21.03 10.28
C SER A 230 -4.66 -21.71 9.81
N LEU A 231 -3.51 -21.08 9.99
CA LEU A 231 -2.20 -21.61 9.61
C LEU A 231 -1.79 -22.83 10.47
N LYS A 232 -2.09 -22.82 11.76
CA LYS A 232 -1.85 -23.99 12.64
C LYS A 232 -2.59 -25.25 12.19
N ASN A 233 -3.75 -25.08 11.55
CA ASN A 233 -4.59 -26.19 11.08
C ASN A 233 -4.28 -26.62 9.63
N ARG A 234 -3.32 -25.98 8.95
CA ARG A 234 -2.91 -26.40 7.61
C ARG A 234 -2.04 -27.65 7.68
N GLY A 235 -2.32 -28.62 6.80
CA GLY A 235 -1.46 -29.78 6.61
C GLY A 235 -0.03 -29.38 6.27
N SER A 236 0.94 -30.19 6.71
CA SER A 236 2.38 -30.01 6.41
C SER A 236 2.88 -30.92 5.28
N GLU A 237 2.01 -31.74 4.72
CA GLU A 237 2.35 -32.68 3.65
C GLU A 237 2.89 -31.99 2.41
N PRO A 238 3.92 -32.54 1.76
CA PRO A 238 4.40 -32.02 0.49
C PRO A 238 3.30 -32.03 -0.59
N TYR A 239 3.32 -31.04 -1.49
CA TYR A 239 2.39 -31.01 -2.62
C TYR A 239 2.68 -32.12 -3.64
N ARG A 240 3.97 -32.52 -3.77
CA ARG A 240 4.36 -33.63 -4.62
C ARG A 240 4.53 -34.89 -3.79
N GLN A 241 3.87 -35.97 -4.21
CA GLN A 241 4.17 -37.29 -3.67
C GLN A 241 5.58 -37.70 -4.12
N ALA A 242 6.39 -38.29 -3.22
CA ALA A 242 7.64 -38.92 -3.61
C ALA A 242 7.34 -40.04 -4.63
N LYS A 243 8.02 -39.98 -5.76
CA LYS A 243 7.97 -41.09 -6.75
C LYS A 243 8.76 -42.26 -6.25
#